data_6691ecb7adaf2c2c8cb4826b51147ad9
#
_entry.id   6691ecb7adaf2c2c8cb4826b51147ad9
#
_cell.length_a   1.000
_cell.length_b   1.000
_cell.length_c   1.000
_cell.angle_alpha   90.00
_cell.angle_beta   90.00
_cell.angle_gamma   90.00
#
_symmetry.space_group_name_H-M   'P 1'
#
loop_
_entity.id
_entity.type
_entity.pdbx_description
1 polymer ?
#
loop_
_entity_poly.entity_id
_entity_poly.type
_entity_poly.pdbx_seq_one_letter_code
_entity_poly.pdbx_strand_id
1 'polypeptide(L)'
;MISIIIPLYNKAPYVEKAVRSVLSQRYSDYELIIVNDGSTDGSLLVVQQLVEEVQRDNIRVIDQANSGVAMARNNGVVAAKGDYISFLDADDWWSADYLDQMVEVIKNYPEAGIYGCGYYIVKNGRERVAQIGVESGFESGLINYCKVYATTLYMPLTSITVIIKKKVFNEFGGFKPHLKLGEDFDLWIRVALKYPVALLNRQLAYYNQDVDLKSRAVGRLHDPKTHMLWNLDYLSEEESKNPDYKS
;
A
#
# COMPACT_ATOMS: atom_id res chain seq x y z
N MET A 1 0.43 -9.80 -14.91
CA MET A 1 0.82 -10.36 -13.59
C MET A 1 0.94 -9.25 -12.55
N ILE A 2 0.53 -9.49 -11.30
CA ILE A 2 0.62 -8.58 -10.17
C ILE A 2 1.69 -9.09 -9.19
N SER A 3 2.63 -8.25 -8.78
CA SER A 3 3.58 -8.57 -7.70
C SER A 3 3.07 -7.95 -6.40
N ILE A 4 2.84 -8.80 -5.40
CA ILE A 4 2.38 -8.41 -4.07
C ILE A 4 3.59 -8.36 -3.15
N ILE A 5 3.77 -7.24 -2.45
CA ILE A 5 4.92 -7.01 -1.57
C ILE A 5 4.43 -6.85 -0.14
N ILE A 6 4.94 -7.71 0.75
CA ILE A 6 4.71 -7.63 2.20
C ILE A 6 6.02 -7.22 2.89
N PRO A 7 6.17 -5.96 3.34
CA PRO A 7 7.27 -5.59 4.22
C PRO A 7 7.04 -6.19 5.60
N LEU A 8 8.03 -6.90 6.14
CA LEU A 8 7.92 -7.62 7.40
C LEU A 8 8.97 -7.14 8.40
N TYR A 9 8.52 -6.59 9.52
CA TYR A 9 9.39 -6.26 10.65
C TYR A 9 8.65 -6.41 11.97
N ASN A 10 9.01 -7.42 12.76
CA ASN A 10 8.46 -7.71 14.08
C ASN A 10 6.92 -7.77 14.11
N LYS A 11 6.36 -8.71 13.34
CA LYS A 11 4.92 -8.95 13.17
C LYS A 11 4.55 -10.44 13.32
N ALA A 12 5.32 -11.22 14.10
CA ALA A 12 5.07 -12.65 14.26
C ALA A 12 3.61 -13.02 14.57
N PRO A 13 2.86 -12.27 15.43
CA PRO A 13 1.48 -12.61 15.73
C PRO A 13 0.48 -12.35 14.58
N TYR A 14 0.88 -11.61 13.53
CA TYR A 14 -0.05 -11.09 12.52
C TYR A 14 0.25 -11.60 11.12
N VAL A 15 1.53 -11.82 10.78
CA VAL A 15 1.99 -12.07 9.41
C VAL A 15 1.34 -13.28 8.77
N GLU A 16 1.01 -14.32 9.53
CA GLU A 16 0.31 -15.50 9.01
C GLU A 16 -1.03 -15.12 8.38
N LYS A 17 -1.83 -14.28 9.05
CA LYS A 17 -3.12 -13.82 8.52
C LYS A 17 -2.94 -13.02 7.24
N ALA A 18 -1.97 -12.13 7.19
CA ALA A 18 -1.65 -11.36 5.99
C ALA A 18 -1.31 -12.27 4.81
N VAL A 19 -0.37 -13.20 5.00
CA VAL A 19 0.05 -14.15 3.96
C VAL A 19 -1.11 -15.04 3.51
N ARG A 20 -1.87 -15.64 4.45
CA ARG A 20 -3.02 -16.48 4.10
C ARG A 20 -4.11 -15.71 3.34
N SER A 21 -4.30 -14.41 3.59
CA SER A 21 -5.23 -13.58 2.83
C SER A 21 -4.82 -13.40 1.37
N VAL A 22 -3.51 -13.35 1.09
CA VAL A 22 -2.98 -13.38 -0.27
C VAL A 22 -3.14 -14.74 -0.93
N LEU A 23 -2.82 -15.82 -0.19
CA LEU A 23 -2.91 -17.19 -0.69
C LEU A 23 -4.35 -17.63 -1.02
N SER A 24 -5.33 -17.00 -0.38
CA SER A 24 -6.77 -17.24 -0.61
C SER A 24 -7.37 -16.41 -1.74
N GLN A 25 -6.59 -15.58 -2.43
CA GLN A 25 -7.07 -14.81 -3.56
C GLN A 25 -7.56 -15.73 -4.70
N ARG A 26 -8.69 -15.38 -5.30
CA ARG A 26 -9.26 -16.12 -6.44
C ARG A 26 -8.47 -15.89 -7.72
N TYR A 27 -7.99 -14.67 -7.93
CA TYR A 27 -7.10 -14.35 -9.04
C TYR A 27 -5.74 -15.02 -8.84
N SER A 28 -5.22 -15.72 -9.85
CA SER A 28 -4.05 -16.58 -9.72
C SER A 28 -2.76 -16.03 -10.39
N ASP A 29 -2.89 -15.02 -11.27
CA ASP A 29 -1.72 -14.47 -11.99
C ASP A 29 -1.00 -13.41 -11.14
N TYR A 30 -0.43 -13.86 -10.00
CA TYR A 30 0.37 -13.05 -9.09
C TYR A 30 1.59 -13.77 -8.58
N GLU A 31 2.55 -13.01 -8.07
CA GLU A 31 3.64 -13.46 -7.21
C GLU A 31 3.57 -12.75 -5.85
N LEU A 32 4.03 -13.42 -4.80
CA LEU A 32 4.14 -12.88 -3.45
C LEU A 32 5.62 -12.72 -3.07
N ILE A 33 6.01 -11.53 -2.67
CA ILE A 33 7.36 -11.19 -2.22
C ILE A 33 7.27 -10.67 -0.79
N ILE A 34 7.81 -11.43 0.15
CA ILE A 34 7.87 -11.05 1.56
C ILE A 34 9.28 -10.54 1.83
N VAL A 35 9.42 -9.29 2.25
CA VAL A 35 10.72 -8.68 2.53
C VAL A 35 10.88 -8.57 4.05
N ASN A 36 11.63 -9.50 4.65
CA ASN A 36 11.99 -9.43 6.06
C ASN A 36 13.04 -8.34 6.27
N ASP A 37 12.68 -7.29 6.98
CA ASP A 37 13.53 -6.14 7.27
C ASP A 37 14.23 -6.29 8.63
N GLY A 38 14.92 -7.42 8.81
CA GLY A 38 15.70 -7.72 10.02
C GLY A 38 14.85 -7.96 11.27
N SER A 39 13.76 -8.73 11.15
CA SER A 39 12.91 -9.08 12.32
C SER A 39 13.67 -9.88 13.37
N THR A 40 13.36 -9.63 14.64
CA THR A 40 13.97 -10.27 15.83
C THR A 40 12.98 -11.04 16.70
N ASP A 41 11.69 -11.06 16.33
CA ASP A 41 10.58 -11.62 17.12
C ASP A 41 10.07 -12.99 16.64
N GLY A 42 10.78 -13.63 15.70
CA GLY A 42 10.35 -14.89 15.09
C GLY A 42 9.47 -14.74 13.86
N SER A 43 9.18 -13.53 13.40
CA SER A 43 8.37 -13.29 12.17
C SER A 43 8.89 -14.04 10.94
N LEU A 44 10.21 -14.06 10.74
CA LEU A 44 10.83 -14.77 9.63
C LEU A 44 10.56 -16.28 9.70
N LEU A 45 10.65 -16.87 10.89
CA LEU A 45 10.38 -18.29 11.08
C LEU A 45 8.93 -18.66 10.74
N VAL A 46 7.97 -17.83 11.16
CA VAL A 46 6.55 -18.03 10.82
C VAL A 46 6.36 -18.04 9.30
N VAL A 47 6.98 -17.09 8.59
CA VAL A 47 6.89 -17.02 7.12
C VAL A 47 7.55 -18.23 6.45
N GLN A 48 8.73 -18.65 6.91
CA GLN A 48 9.43 -19.82 6.36
C GLN A 48 8.57 -21.09 6.50
N GLN A 49 7.98 -21.30 7.67
CA GLN A 49 7.07 -22.43 7.91
C GLN A 49 5.85 -22.40 6.98
N LEU A 50 5.26 -21.22 6.76
CA LEU A 50 4.13 -21.05 5.81
C LEU A 50 4.54 -21.37 4.37
N VAL A 51 5.71 -20.90 3.94
CA VAL A 51 6.21 -21.16 2.57
C VAL A 51 6.47 -22.67 2.38
N GLU A 52 7.05 -23.34 3.38
CA GLU A 52 7.24 -24.79 3.36
C GLU A 52 5.90 -25.57 3.34
N GLU A 53 4.90 -25.10 4.10
CA GLU A 53 3.57 -25.72 4.14
C GLU A 53 2.87 -25.66 2.77
N VAL A 54 2.90 -24.49 2.11
CA VAL A 54 2.11 -24.26 0.89
C VAL A 54 2.81 -24.69 -0.39
N GLN A 55 4.12 -24.81 -0.41
CA GLN A 55 4.96 -25.30 -1.53
C GLN A 55 4.60 -24.66 -2.90
N ARG A 56 4.48 -23.33 -2.93
CA ARG A 56 4.16 -22.57 -4.15
C ARG A 56 5.39 -21.85 -4.70
N ASP A 57 5.68 -22.03 -5.98
CA ASP A 57 6.82 -21.41 -6.66
C ASP A 57 6.70 -19.89 -6.87
N ASN A 58 5.49 -19.34 -6.72
CA ASN A 58 5.23 -17.92 -6.86
C ASN A 58 5.43 -17.11 -5.57
N ILE A 59 6.02 -17.71 -4.52
CA ILE A 59 6.33 -17.05 -3.25
C ILE A 59 7.84 -16.92 -3.09
N ARG A 60 8.31 -15.72 -2.73
CA ARG A 60 9.72 -15.47 -2.43
C ARG A 60 9.86 -14.71 -1.12
N VAL A 61 10.87 -15.09 -0.34
CA VAL A 61 11.27 -14.38 0.88
C VAL A 61 12.63 -13.74 0.62
N ILE A 62 12.74 -12.45 0.91
CA ILE A 62 13.97 -11.68 0.88
C ILE A 62 14.30 -11.30 2.31
N ASP A 63 15.49 -11.59 2.75
CA ASP A 63 15.99 -11.21 4.07
C ASP A 63 17.02 -10.09 3.94
N GLN A 64 16.84 -9.00 4.68
CA GLN A 64 17.73 -7.85 4.66
C GLN A 64 17.97 -7.30 6.07
N ALA A 65 19.06 -6.56 6.24
CA ALA A 65 19.27 -5.76 7.45
C ALA A 65 18.20 -4.65 7.55
N ASN A 66 17.74 -4.35 8.76
CA ASN A 66 16.70 -3.36 8.98
C ASN A 66 17.06 -2.01 8.36
N SER A 67 16.23 -1.58 7.42
CA SER A 67 16.42 -0.35 6.63
C SER A 67 15.14 0.49 6.58
N GLY A 68 14.06 0.02 7.21
CA GLY A 68 12.77 0.68 7.29
C GLY A 68 11.80 0.29 6.17
N VAL A 69 10.50 0.51 6.42
CA VAL A 69 9.40 0.05 5.56
C VAL A 69 9.50 0.53 4.12
N ALA A 70 9.93 1.79 3.90
CA ALA A 70 10.11 2.34 2.56
C ALA A 70 11.17 1.56 1.76
N MET A 71 12.31 1.24 2.38
CA MET A 71 13.35 0.43 1.73
C MET A 71 12.91 -1.00 1.52
N ALA A 72 12.23 -1.61 2.47
CA ALA A 72 11.69 -2.96 2.32
C ALA A 72 10.73 -3.05 1.13
N ARG A 73 9.78 -2.10 1.01
CA ARG A 73 8.89 -2.03 -0.15
C ARG A 73 9.64 -1.79 -1.46
N ASN A 74 10.60 -0.85 -1.50
CA ASN A 74 11.41 -0.58 -2.70
C ASN A 74 12.18 -1.83 -3.14
N ASN A 75 12.84 -2.55 -2.22
CA ASN A 75 13.58 -3.77 -2.54
C ASN A 75 12.65 -4.88 -3.03
N GLY A 76 11.43 -4.97 -2.51
CA GLY A 76 10.39 -5.84 -3.03
C GLY A 76 10.03 -5.49 -4.48
N VAL A 77 9.88 -4.20 -4.82
CA VAL A 77 9.60 -3.76 -6.20
C VAL A 77 10.77 -4.05 -7.15
N VAL A 78 12.00 -3.90 -6.70
CA VAL A 78 13.21 -4.27 -7.50
C VAL A 78 13.18 -5.76 -7.85
N ALA A 79 12.80 -6.61 -6.89
CA ALA A 79 12.70 -8.05 -7.11
C ALA A 79 11.45 -8.48 -7.89
N ALA A 80 10.43 -7.63 -8.00
CA ALA A 80 9.15 -7.92 -8.65
C ALA A 80 9.29 -8.17 -10.15
N LYS A 81 8.52 -9.13 -10.68
CA LYS A 81 8.46 -9.47 -12.11
C LYS A 81 7.20 -8.93 -12.79
N GLY A 82 6.15 -8.61 -12.00
CA GLY A 82 4.86 -8.14 -12.51
C GLY A 82 4.91 -6.70 -13.03
N ASP A 83 4.00 -6.40 -13.95
CA ASP A 83 3.80 -5.05 -14.48
C ASP A 83 3.03 -4.15 -13.52
N TYR A 84 2.38 -4.75 -12.53
CA TYR A 84 1.60 -4.12 -11.47
C TYR A 84 2.15 -4.52 -10.11
N ILE A 85 2.21 -3.55 -9.21
CA ILE A 85 2.70 -3.73 -7.84
C ILE A 85 1.56 -3.43 -6.87
N SER A 86 1.37 -4.30 -5.89
CA SER A 86 0.49 -4.07 -4.75
C SER A 86 1.26 -4.24 -3.45
N PHE A 87 0.85 -3.56 -2.40
CA PHE A 87 1.48 -3.63 -1.08
C PHE A 87 0.46 -4.10 -0.05
N LEU A 88 0.90 -4.96 0.87
CA LEU A 88 0.11 -5.38 2.01
C LEU A 88 0.97 -5.35 3.26
N ASP A 89 0.58 -4.59 4.27
CA ASP A 89 1.32 -4.56 5.53
C ASP A 89 1.12 -5.89 6.30
N ALA A 90 2.16 -6.34 6.99
CA ALA A 90 2.21 -7.66 7.60
C ALA A 90 1.22 -7.86 8.78
N ASP A 91 0.52 -6.82 9.20
CA ASP A 91 -0.51 -6.82 10.24
C ASP A 91 -1.93 -6.57 9.70
N ASP A 92 -2.08 -6.41 8.37
CA ASP A 92 -3.35 -6.18 7.67
C ASP A 92 -3.75 -7.40 6.82
N TRP A 93 -4.93 -7.39 6.20
CA TRP A 93 -5.35 -8.48 5.31
C TRP A 93 -6.35 -8.01 4.25
N TRP A 94 -6.55 -8.83 3.22
CA TRP A 94 -7.50 -8.60 2.14
C TRP A 94 -8.69 -9.56 2.16
N SER A 95 -9.80 -9.15 1.53
CA SER A 95 -10.86 -10.06 1.14
C SER A 95 -10.39 -10.98 0.00
N ALA A 96 -11.00 -12.17 -0.13
CA ALA A 96 -10.60 -13.16 -1.13
C ALA A 96 -10.81 -12.71 -2.59
N ASP A 97 -11.59 -11.66 -2.81
CA ASP A 97 -11.90 -11.09 -4.13
C ASP A 97 -11.16 -9.77 -4.41
N TYR A 98 -10.21 -9.37 -3.57
CA TYR A 98 -9.46 -8.12 -3.75
C TYR A 98 -8.79 -8.04 -5.12
N LEU A 99 -7.99 -9.05 -5.51
CA LEU A 99 -7.27 -9.02 -6.78
C LEU A 99 -8.21 -9.08 -7.98
N ASP A 100 -9.28 -9.90 -7.94
CA ASP A 100 -10.26 -9.97 -9.02
C ASP A 100 -10.91 -8.60 -9.26
N GLN A 101 -11.38 -7.95 -8.20
CA GLN A 101 -12.01 -6.64 -8.31
C GLN A 101 -11.03 -5.57 -8.79
N MET A 102 -9.80 -5.58 -8.30
CA MET A 102 -8.79 -4.60 -8.72
C MET A 102 -8.35 -4.81 -10.18
N VAL A 103 -8.30 -6.05 -10.67
CA VAL A 103 -8.04 -6.34 -12.09
C VAL A 103 -9.13 -5.78 -12.99
N GLU A 104 -10.40 -5.84 -12.58
CA GLU A 104 -11.49 -5.21 -13.33
C GLU A 104 -11.36 -3.67 -13.33
N VAL A 105 -10.94 -3.04 -12.22
CA VAL A 105 -10.65 -1.60 -12.20
C VAL A 105 -9.51 -1.26 -13.16
N ILE A 106 -8.45 -2.07 -13.20
CA ILE A 106 -7.32 -1.87 -14.13
C ILE A 106 -7.78 -1.93 -15.58
N LYS A 107 -8.66 -2.88 -15.93
CA LYS A 107 -9.20 -3.02 -17.28
C LYS A 107 -10.10 -1.85 -17.68
N ASN A 108 -10.92 -1.36 -16.75
CA ASN A 108 -11.88 -0.29 -17.00
C ASN A 108 -11.23 1.11 -17.10
N TYR A 109 -10.07 1.30 -16.44
CA TYR A 109 -9.36 2.58 -16.39
C TYR A 109 -7.87 2.41 -16.77
N PRO A 110 -7.56 1.95 -18.00
CA PRO A 110 -6.19 1.62 -18.39
C PRO A 110 -5.24 2.83 -18.42
N GLU A 111 -5.75 4.06 -18.45
CA GLU A 111 -4.98 5.31 -18.40
C GLU A 111 -4.49 5.64 -16.98
N ALA A 112 -5.13 5.12 -15.93
CA ALA A 112 -4.73 5.42 -14.55
C ALA A 112 -3.32 4.90 -14.23
N GLY A 113 -2.60 5.65 -13.41
CA GLY A 113 -1.28 5.24 -12.88
C GLY A 113 -1.39 4.43 -11.59
N ILE A 114 -2.42 4.75 -10.78
CA ILE A 114 -2.75 4.12 -9.50
C ILE A 114 -4.21 3.70 -9.50
N TYR A 115 -4.47 2.56 -8.88
CA TYR A 115 -5.78 1.97 -8.67
C TYR A 115 -5.97 1.72 -7.19
N GLY A 116 -7.08 2.14 -6.62
CA GLY A 116 -7.36 1.97 -5.20
C GLY A 116 -8.74 1.39 -4.92
N CYS A 117 -8.94 0.94 -3.70
CA CYS A 117 -10.25 0.51 -3.21
C CYS A 117 -10.55 1.06 -1.81
N GLY A 118 -11.81 0.92 -1.40
CA GLY A 118 -12.21 1.17 -0.02
C GLY A 118 -11.66 0.10 0.94
N TYR A 119 -11.71 0.39 2.25
CA TYR A 119 -11.22 -0.51 3.29
C TYR A 119 -12.03 -0.42 4.58
N TYR A 120 -11.88 -1.43 5.41
CA TYR A 120 -12.35 -1.44 6.79
C TYR A 120 -11.23 -1.05 7.74
N ILE A 121 -11.58 -0.32 8.80
CA ILE A 121 -10.75 -0.15 10.00
C ILE A 121 -11.24 -1.18 11.01
N VAL A 122 -10.33 -2.04 11.45
CA VAL A 122 -10.61 -3.05 12.48
C VAL A 122 -10.05 -2.58 13.82
N LYS A 123 -10.92 -2.42 14.82
CA LYS A 123 -10.54 -1.98 16.16
C LYS A 123 -11.41 -2.65 17.22
N ASN A 124 -10.79 -3.23 18.24
CA ASN A 124 -11.47 -4.03 19.29
C ASN A 124 -12.33 -5.14 18.68
N GLY A 125 -11.80 -5.83 17.65
CA GLY A 125 -12.49 -6.88 16.92
C GLY A 125 -13.70 -6.43 16.09
N ARG A 126 -13.93 -5.13 15.94
CA ARG A 126 -15.06 -4.57 15.17
C ARG A 126 -14.57 -3.89 13.90
N GLU A 127 -15.30 -4.10 12.82
CA GLU A 127 -15.04 -3.50 11.52
C GLU A 127 -15.86 -2.22 11.36
N ARG A 128 -15.24 -1.17 10.87
CA ARG A 128 -15.86 0.09 10.51
C ARG A 128 -15.39 0.49 9.11
N VAL A 129 -16.33 0.85 8.22
CA VAL A 129 -15.99 1.41 6.91
C VAL A 129 -15.15 2.66 7.08
N ALA A 130 -14.00 2.71 6.42
CA ALA A 130 -13.18 3.91 6.38
C ALA A 130 -13.83 4.96 5.47
N GLN A 131 -13.76 6.20 5.88
CA GLN A 131 -14.17 7.31 5.03
C GLN A 131 -13.01 7.66 4.08
N ILE A 132 -13.28 7.58 2.79
CA ILE A 132 -12.28 7.81 1.72
C ILE A 132 -12.53 9.10 0.94
N GLY A 133 -13.48 9.92 1.37
CA GLY A 133 -13.70 11.27 0.88
C GLY A 133 -14.43 11.38 -0.46
N VAL A 134 -14.98 10.29 -0.99
CA VAL A 134 -15.78 10.33 -2.22
C VAL A 134 -17.24 10.70 -1.94
N GLU A 135 -17.93 11.21 -2.95
CA GLU A 135 -19.33 11.62 -2.87
C GLU A 135 -20.26 10.42 -2.60
N SER A 136 -21.41 10.70 -2.01
CA SER A 136 -22.45 9.69 -1.80
C SER A 136 -22.92 9.11 -3.13
N GLY A 137 -22.97 7.77 -3.22
CA GLY A 137 -23.34 7.07 -4.46
C GLY A 137 -22.20 6.85 -5.45
N PHE A 138 -20.98 7.32 -5.15
CA PHE A 138 -19.81 6.98 -5.96
C PHE A 138 -19.50 5.47 -5.84
N GLU A 139 -19.51 4.77 -6.95
CA GLU A 139 -19.19 3.32 -7.00
C GLU A 139 -17.76 3.08 -7.48
N SER A 140 -17.40 3.60 -8.66
CA SER A 140 -16.04 3.52 -9.21
C SER A 140 -15.81 4.59 -10.27
N GLY A 141 -14.56 5.03 -10.43
CA GLY A 141 -14.23 6.04 -11.43
C GLY A 141 -12.85 6.63 -11.24
N LEU A 142 -12.49 7.55 -12.14
CA LEU A 142 -11.33 8.39 -11.98
C LEU A 142 -11.64 9.50 -10.96
N ILE A 143 -10.71 9.74 -10.05
CA ILE A 143 -10.80 10.80 -9.05
C ILE A 143 -9.65 11.79 -9.18
N ASN A 144 -9.90 13.03 -8.80
CA ASN A 144 -8.83 13.98 -8.49
C ASN A 144 -8.40 13.73 -7.03
N TYR A 145 -7.35 12.94 -6.85
CA TYR A 145 -6.84 12.53 -5.54
C TYR A 145 -6.53 13.71 -4.62
N CYS A 146 -5.81 14.70 -5.15
CA CYS A 146 -5.41 15.88 -4.37
C CYS A 146 -6.63 16.71 -3.94
N LYS A 147 -7.61 16.89 -4.84
CA LYS A 147 -8.87 17.60 -4.52
C LYS A 147 -9.68 16.86 -3.45
N VAL A 148 -9.83 15.54 -3.57
CA VAL A 148 -10.54 14.74 -2.57
C VAL A 148 -9.89 14.89 -1.21
N TYR A 149 -8.56 14.75 -1.13
CA TYR A 149 -7.86 14.93 0.14
C TYR A 149 -7.98 16.37 0.69
N ALA A 150 -7.76 17.39 -0.16
CA ALA A 150 -7.82 18.79 0.26
C ALA A 150 -9.19 19.21 0.79
N THR A 151 -10.27 18.67 0.22
CA THR A 151 -11.65 19.04 0.62
C THR A 151 -12.16 18.27 1.82
N THR A 152 -11.71 17.03 2.02
CA THR A 152 -12.28 16.14 3.04
C THR A 152 -11.32 15.80 4.17
N LEU A 153 -10.01 15.96 3.95
CA LEU A 153 -8.92 15.48 4.80
C LEU A 153 -8.96 13.96 5.06
N TYR A 154 -9.75 13.20 4.27
CA TYR A 154 -9.73 11.76 4.28
C TYR A 154 -8.73 11.24 3.25
N MET A 155 -8.01 10.18 3.61
CA MET A 155 -7.04 9.54 2.70
C MET A 155 -7.77 8.51 1.83
N PRO A 156 -7.98 8.80 0.51
CA PRO A 156 -8.65 7.86 -0.38
C PRO A 156 -7.82 6.61 -0.66
N LEU A 157 -6.51 6.68 -0.47
CA LEU A 157 -5.57 5.58 -0.69
C LEU A 157 -4.69 5.36 0.55
N THR A 158 -4.43 4.11 0.85
CA THR A 158 -3.40 3.65 1.81
C THR A 158 -2.56 2.58 1.14
N SER A 159 -1.38 2.26 1.69
CA SER A 159 -0.50 1.23 1.09
C SER A 159 -1.24 -0.08 0.79
N ILE A 160 -2.12 -0.51 1.70
CA ILE A 160 -2.82 -1.79 1.57
C ILE A 160 -3.99 -1.82 0.57
N THR A 161 -4.39 -0.66 0.05
CA THR A 161 -5.53 -0.54 -0.88
C THR A 161 -5.11 -0.30 -2.32
N VAL A 162 -3.82 -0.23 -2.61
CA VAL A 162 -3.27 0.28 -3.86
C VAL A 162 -2.69 -0.81 -4.74
N ILE A 163 -2.99 -0.71 -6.03
CA ILE A 163 -2.18 -1.30 -7.11
C ILE A 163 -1.62 -0.15 -7.96
N ILE A 164 -0.33 -0.17 -8.24
CA ILE A 164 0.35 0.82 -9.08
C ILE A 164 1.03 0.14 -10.27
N LYS A 165 1.04 0.77 -11.43
CA LYS A 165 1.85 0.30 -12.55
C LYS A 165 3.34 0.37 -12.17
N LYS A 166 4.09 -0.73 -12.33
CA LYS A 166 5.52 -0.78 -12.00
C LYS A 166 6.32 0.30 -12.73
N LYS A 167 5.99 0.57 -14.00
CA LYS A 167 6.64 1.64 -14.77
C LYS A 167 6.42 3.02 -14.14
N VAL A 168 5.22 3.29 -13.60
CA VAL A 168 4.90 4.55 -12.92
C VAL A 168 5.63 4.63 -11.59
N PHE A 169 5.64 3.55 -10.79
CA PHE A 169 6.42 3.49 -9.55
C PHE A 169 7.89 3.83 -9.79
N ASN A 170 8.50 3.24 -10.82
CA ASN A 170 9.90 3.47 -11.16
C ASN A 170 10.16 4.89 -11.67
N GLU A 171 9.23 5.47 -12.45
CA GLU A 171 9.32 6.83 -12.96
C GLU A 171 9.40 7.87 -11.83
N PHE A 172 8.67 7.63 -10.73
CA PHE A 172 8.66 8.52 -9.57
C PHE A 172 9.71 8.14 -8.50
N GLY A 173 10.57 7.16 -8.74
CA GLY A 173 11.66 6.76 -7.85
C GLY A 173 11.21 6.05 -6.57
N GLY A 174 9.96 5.59 -6.51
CA GLY A 174 9.42 4.80 -5.40
C GLY A 174 9.23 5.59 -4.09
N PHE A 175 9.24 4.86 -2.99
CA PHE A 175 9.14 5.44 -1.64
C PHE A 175 10.45 6.10 -1.23
N LYS A 176 10.37 7.26 -0.57
CA LYS A 176 11.55 7.99 -0.06
C LYS A 176 12.00 7.41 1.29
N PRO A 177 13.22 6.82 1.40
CA PRO A 177 13.63 6.10 2.62
C PRO A 177 13.83 6.99 3.85
N HIS A 178 14.05 8.29 3.65
CA HIS A 178 14.22 9.23 4.76
C HIS A 178 12.89 9.61 5.43
N LEU A 179 11.75 9.38 4.75
CA LEU A 179 10.43 9.59 5.33
C LEU A 179 10.09 8.42 6.26
N LYS A 180 9.76 8.74 7.50
CA LYS A 180 9.34 7.76 8.52
C LYS A 180 7.83 7.72 8.74
N LEU A 181 7.12 8.74 8.26
CA LEU A 181 5.67 8.85 8.24
C LEU A 181 5.21 9.53 6.96
N GLY A 182 4.20 8.93 6.31
CA GLY A 182 3.58 9.44 5.10
C GLY A 182 4.40 9.20 3.84
N GLU A 183 5.30 8.23 3.85
CA GLU A 183 6.10 7.82 2.68
C GLU A 183 5.22 7.35 1.52
N ASP A 184 4.11 6.70 1.85
CA ASP A 184 3.10 6.24 0.89
C ASP A 184 2.28 7.41 0.34
N PHE A 185 1.83 8.30 1.23
CA PHE A 185 1.09 9.49 0.85
C PHE A 185 1.93 10.43 -0.05
N ASP A 186 3.22 10.62 0.25
CA ASP A 186 4.15 11.36 -0.62
C ASP A 186 4.19 10.76 -2.04
N LEU A 187 4.28 9.44 -2.15
CA LEU A 187 4.32 8.78 -3.45
C LEU A 187 2.99 8.93 -4.20
N TRP A 188 1.85 8.75 -3.51
CA TRP A 188 0.53 8.88 -4.13
C TRP A 188 0.27 10.28 -4.66
N ILE A 189 0.65 11.34 -3.93
CA ILE A 189 0.55 12.72 -4.41
C ILE A 189 1.42 12.92 -5.65
N ARG A 190 2.71 12.56 -5.61
CA ARG A 190 3.62 12.73 -6.76
C ARG A 190 3.08 12.06 -8.02
N VAL A 191 2.52 10.88 -7.89
CA VAL A 191 1.91 10.18 -9.04
C VAL A 191 0.62 10.85 -9.47
N ALA A 192 -0.27 11.23 -8.54
CA ALA A 192 -1.57 11.82 -8.83
C ALA A 192 -1.49 13.20 -9.51
N LEU A 193 -0.37 13.91 -9.37
CA LEU A 193 -0.10 15.15 -10.09
C LEU A 193 0.10 14.94 -11.61
N LYS A 194 0.43 13.72 -12.03
CA LYS A 194 0.72 13.42 -13.44
C LYS A 194 -0.20 12.36 -14.04
N TYR A 195 -0.66 11.42 -13.25
CA TYR A 195 -1.47 10.30 -13.71
C TYR A 195 -2.84 10.30 -13.03
N PRO A 196 -3.92 9.95 -13.76
CA PRO A 196 -5.22 9.71 -13.14
C PRO A 196 -5.13 8.62 -12.07
N VAL A 197 -5.98 8.75 -11.05
CA VAL A 197 -6.19 7.75 -10.01
C VAL A 197 -7.58 7.14 -10.19
N ALA A 198 -7.64 5.81 -10.36
CA ALA A 198 -8.90 5.09 -10.40
C ALA A 198 -9.24 4.55 -9.00
N LEU A 199 -10.48 4.72 -8.58
CA LEU A 199 -10.93 4.28 -7.25
C LEU A 199 -12.20 3.45 -7.38
N LEU A 200 -12.25 2.33 -6.65
CA LEU A 200 -13.42 1.49 -6.43
C LEU A 200 -13.90 1.69 -4.98
N ASN A 201 -15.11 2.18 -4.80
CA ASN A 201 -15.69 2.37 -3.46
C ASN A 201 -16.28 1.06 -2.92
N ARG A 202 -15.45 0.02 -2.86
CA ARG A 202 -15.76 -1.27 -2.25
C ARG A 202 -14.69 -1.63 -1.24
N GLN A 203 -15.09 -2.05 -0.04
CA GLN A 203 -14.16 -2.36 1.04
C GLN A 203 -13.58 -3.75 0.83
N LEU A 204 -12.33 -3.81 0.34
CA LEU A 204 -11.62 -5.04 -0.01
C LEU A 204 -10.38 -5.29 0.85
N ALA A 205 -9.98 -4.31 1.66
CA ALA A 205 -8.84 -4.40 2.55
C ALA A 205 -9.25 -4.11 3.99
N TYR A 206 -8.49 -4.63 4.95
CA TYR A 206 -8.74 -4.52 6.38
C TYR A 206 -7.51 -3.95 7.06
N TYR A 207 -7.62 -2.71 7.53
CA TYR A 207 -6.60 -2.01 8.31
C TYR A 207 -6.73 -2.35 9.78
N ASN A 208 -5.81 -3.12 10.32
CA ASN A 208 -5.83 -3.62 11.68
C ASN A 208 -5.28 -2.60 12.68
N GLN A 209 -6.14 -2.07 13.53
CA GLN A 209 -5.75 -1.20 14.64
C GLN A 209 -5.58 -1.95 15.98
N ASP A 210 -5.84 -3.27 16.04
CA ASP A 210 -5.66 -4.12 17.22
C ASP A 210 -4.22 -4.63 17.33
N VAL A 211 -3.27 -3.87 16.80
CA VAL A 211 -1.85 -4.14 16.86
C VAL A 211 -1.23 -3.36 18.01
N ASP A 212 -0.23 -3.95 18.71
CA ASP A 212 0.50 -3.26 19.77
C ASP A 212 1.00 -1.90 19.27
N LEU A 213 0.71 -0.84 20.05
CA LEU A 213 1.11 0.54 19.72
C LEU A 213 2.62 0.67 19.48
N LYS A 214 3.46 -0.10 20.18
CA LYS A 214 4.92 -0.08 19.99
C LYS A 214 5.34 -0.60 18.62
N SER A 215 4.52 -1.42 17.98
CA SER A 215 4.78 -1.97 16.65
C SER A 215 4.24 -1.12 15.51
N ARG A 216 3.48 -0.04 15.82
CA ARG A 216 2.91 0.90 14.83
C ARG A 216 3.82 2.12 14.65
N ALA A 217 3.96 2.58 13.40
CA ALA A 217 4.75 3.77 13.08
C ALA A 217 4.23 5.01 13.82
N VAL A 218 2.90 5.21 13.87
CA VAL A 218 2.25 6.34 14.56
C VAL A 218 2.38 6.32 16.09
N GLY A 219 2.79 5.19 16.67
CA GLY A 219 3.04 5.06 18.12
C GLY A 219 4.46 5.48 18.54
N ARG A 220 5.30 5.90 17.60
CA ARG A 220 6.71 6.26 17.85
C ARG A 220 6.91 7.76 17.69
N LEU A 221 7.78 8.34 18.52
CA LEU A 221 8.26 9.70 18.29
C LEU A 221 9.25 9.67 17.12
N HIS A 222 8.96 10.45 16.10
CA HIS A 222 9.82 10.65 14.93
C HIS A 222 10.29 12.11 14.89
N ASP A 223 11.49 12.33 14.34
CA ASP A 223 11.92 13.68 14.00
C ASP A 223 10.90 14.29 13.00
N PRO A 224 10.29 15.45 13.30
CA PRO A 224 9.34 16.10 12.39
C PRO A 224 9.86 16.24 10.96
N LYS A 225 11.16 16.46 10.76
CA LYS A 225 11.79 16.56 9.44
C LYS A 225 11.69 15.27 8.62
N THR A 226 11.40 14.13 9.25
CA THR A 226 11.17 12.83 8.57
C THR A 226 9.71 12.58 8.22
N HIS A 227 8.80 13.52 8.53
CA HIS A 227 7.42 13.48 8.12
C HIS A 227 7.24 14.13 6.75
N MET A 228 6.38 13.56 5.90
CA MET A 228 6.18 14.05 4.53
C MET A 228 5.77 15.53 4.48
N LEU A 229 4.98 16.03 5.43
CA LEU A 229 4.53 17.43 5.46
C LEU A 229 5.67 18.45 5.52
N TRP A 230 6.86 18.07 5.95
CA TRP A 230 8.07 18.90 5.93
C TRP A 230 8.90 18.75 4.66
N ASN A 231 8.42 17.94 3.68
CA ASN A 231 9.13 17.60 2.45
C ASN A 231 8.27 17.84 1.21
N LEU A 232 7.43 18.90 1.23
CA LEU A 232 6.47 19.22 0.16
C LEU A 232 6.97 20.31 -0.80
N ASP A 233 8.25 20.68 -0.77
CA ASP A 233 8.81 21.76 -1.61
C ASP A 233 8.54 21.55 -3.10
N TYR A 234 8.49 20.29 -3.56
CA TYR A 234 8.17 19.96 -4.95
C TYR A 234 6.75 20.38 -5.36
N LEU A 235 5.80 20.51 -4.41
CA LEU A 235 4.43 20.96 -4.73
C LEU A 235 4.44 22.43 -5.20
N SER A 236 5.27 23.29 -4.63
CA SER A 236 5.39 24.68 -5.07
C SER A 236 5.89 24.79 -6.51
N GLU A 237 6.78 23.89 -6.92
CA GLU A 237 7.23 23.80 -8.32
C GLU A 237 6.10 23.35 -9.26
N GLU A 238 5.31 22.36 -8.84
CA GLU A 238 4.18 21.86 -9.64
C GLU A 238 3.05 22.88 -9.72
N GLU A 239 2.72 23.61 -8.64
CA GLU A 239 1.76 24.71 -8.66
C GLU A 239 2.18 25.82 -9.64
N SER A 240 3.47 26.09 -9.78
CA SER A 240 3.98 27.07 -10.74
C SER A 240 3.76 26.64 -12.20
N LYS A 241 3.76 25.33 -12.47
CA LYS A 241 3.59 24.75 -13.81
C LYS A 241 2.12 24.52 -14.20
N ASN A 242 1.24 24.33 -13.21
CA ASN A 242 -0.17 24.02 -13.46
C ASN A 242 -1.09 24.96 -12.66
N PRO A 243 -1.72 25.96 -13.33
CA PRO A 243 -2.62 26.93 -12.69
C PRO A 243 -3.83 26.31 -11.98
N ASP A 244 -4.26 25.12 -12.39
CA ASP A 244 -5.41 24.42 -11.81
C ASP A 244 -5.17 23.93 -10.36
N TYR A 245 -3.91 23.95 -9.91
CA TYR A 245 -3.57 23.64 -8.50
C TYR A 245 -3.57 24.86 -7.58
N LYS A 246 -3.85 26.05 -8.09
CA LYS A 246 -3.87 27.32 -7.31
C LYS A 246 -5.22 27.63 -6.66
N SER A 247 -6.19 26.74 -6.71
CA SER A 247 -7.54 26.99 -6.18
C SER A 247 -7.85 26.20 -4.92
#